data_8464c2d943d1e9afa00c8e3777918a03
#
_entry.id   8464c2d943d1e9afa00c8e3777918a03
#
_cell.length_a   1.000
_cell.length_b   1.000
_cell.length_c   1.000
_cell.angle_alpha   90.00
_cell.angle_beta   90.00
_cell.angle_gamma   90.00
#
_symmetry.space_group_name_H-M   'P 1'
#
loop_
_entity.id
_entity.type
_entity.pdbx_description
1 polymer ?
#
loop_
_entity_poly.entity_id
_entity_poly.type
_entity_poly.pdbx_seq_one_letter_code
_entity_poly.pdbx_strand_id
1 'polypeptide(L)'
;MLAGILFGIVISEMTFYFLNNGETRPPQVVELTIPAGTAERVARGESDPALPSTLVFVVGDTLVVKNLDSVVHQLGPLFIPSGSSASMSLNAEQDYAFACSFQTSKFIGLDVKSPLTIGTRVLGVLEAGLPMGMLIALYSIFAMPLKKKNLV
;
A
#
# COMPACT_ATOMS: atom_id res chain seq x y z
N MET A 1 -26.22 19.31 7.61
CA MET A 1 -24.76 19.34 7.39
C MET A 1 -23.99 18.52 8.42
N LEU A 2 -24.25 18.68 9.73
CA LEU A 2 -23.55 17.93 10.79
C LEU A 2 -23.64 16.40 10.62
N ALA A 3 -24.83 15.88 10.26
CA ALA A 3 -25.04 14.45 10.00
C ALA A 3 -24.20 13.91 8.82
N GLY A 4 -24.03 14.71 7.75
CA GLY A 4 -23.18 14.33 6.62
C GLY A 4 -21.69 14.27 7.00
N ILE A 5 -21.20 15.19 7.81
CA ILE A 5 -19.84 15.19 8.31
C ILE A 5 -19.59 13.96 9.20
N LEU A 6 -20.51 13.68 10.13
CA LEU A 6 -20.43 12.49 10.98
C LEU A 6 -20.41 11.18 10.14
N PHE A 7 -21.26 11.09 9.15
CA PHE A 7 -21.26 9.97 8.22
C PHE A 7 -19.92 9.84 7.47
N GLY A 8 -19.40 10.95 6.94
CA GLY A 8 -18.10 10.98 6.27
C GLY A 8 -16.95 10.52 7.18
N ILE A 9 -16.94 10.93 8.45
CA ILE A 9 -15.95 10.49 9.43
C ILE A 9 -16.06 8.97 9.64
N VAL A 10 -17.25 8.44 9.89
CA VAL A 10 -17.46 7.01 10.14
C VAL A 10 -17.01 6.18 8.94
N ILE A 11 -17.41 6.54 7.73
CA ILE A 11 -17.02 5.81 6.50
C ILE A 11 -15.50 5.91 6.29
N SER A 12 -14.91 7.10 6.43
CA SER A 12 -13.47 7.29 6.25
C SER A 12 -12.66 6.46 7.26
N GLU A 13 -13.04 6.46 8.53
CA GLU A 13 -12.33 5.69 9.56
C GLU A 13 -12.53 4.18 9.39
N MET A 14 -13.73 3.72 9.01
CA MET A 14 -13.94 2.30 8.68
C MET A 14 -13.09 1.87 7.49
N THR A 15 -13.11 2.64 6.40
CA THR A 15 -12.31 2.37 5.20
C THR A 15 -10.82 2.31 5.54
N PHE A 16 -10.34 3.30 6.32
CA PHE A 16 -8.97 3.33 6.80
C PHE A 16 -8.63 2.09 7.62
N TYR A 17 -9.47 1.70 8.57
CA TYR A 17 -9.24 0.53 9.42
C TYR A 17 -9.14 -0.77 8.63
N PHE A 18 -10.02 -0.97 7.63
CA PHE A 18 -10.04 -2.19 6.83
C PHE A 18 -8.97 -2.26 5.73
N LEU A 19 -8.57 -1.10 5.19
CA LEU A 19 -7.60 -1.02 4.08
C LEU A 19 -6.17 -0.69 4.53
N ASN A 20 -5.96 -0.39 5.82
CA ASN A 20 -4.65 -0.04 6.35
C ASN A 20 -3.75 -1.28 6.47
N ASN A 21 -3.05 -1.62 5.42
CA ASN A 21 -2.06 -2.71 5.36
C ASN A 21 -0.64 -2.25 5.72
N GLY A 22 -0.48 -1.33 6.67
CA GLY A 22 0.83 -0.83 7.10
C GLY A 22 1.36 0.38 6.33
N GLU A 23 0.53 1.03 5.53
CA GLU A 23 0.87 2.18 4.69
C GLU A 23 1.05 3.50 5.46
N THR A 24 0.85 3.48 6.79
CA THR A 24 0.99 4.67 7.66
C THR A 24 2.39 4.89 8.21
N ARG A 25 3.33 3.97 7.93
CA ARG A 25 4.70 4.08 8.41
C ARG A 25 5.53 5.07 7.58
N PRO A 26 6.56 5.69 8.16
CA PRO A 26 7.54 6.45 7.38
C PRO A 26 8.38 5.53 6.48
N PRO A 27 9.00 6.07 5.43
CA PRO A 27 9.94 5.34 4.59
C PRO A 27 11.07 4.71 5.42
N GLN A 28 11.45 3.50 5.05
CA GLN A 28 12.50 2.74 5.75
C GLN A 28 13.33 1.90 4.77
N VAL A 29 14.42 1.34 5.28
CA VAL A 29 15.20 0.34 4.54
C VAL A 29 14.60 -1.03 4.80
N VAL A 30 14.21 -1.72 3.72
CA VAL A 30 13.68 -3.10 3.76
C VAL A 30 14.73 -4.02 3.19
N GLU A 31 15.23 -4.95 4.01
CA GLU A 31 16.25 -5.91 3.60
C GLU A 31 15.60 -7.23 3.16
N LEU A 32 15.94 -7.69 1.97
CA LEU A 32 15.63 -9.02 1.45
C LEU A 32 16.91 -9.84 1.39
N THR A 33 16.98 -10.94 2.11
CA THR A 33 18.15 -11.82 2.09
C THR A 33 17.88 -13.04 1.23
N ILE A 34 18.75 -13.28 0.26
CA ILE A 34 18.79 -14.52 -0.55
C ILE A 34 19.68 -15.51 0.19
N PRO A 35 19.13 -16.63 0.73
CA PRO A 35 19.91 -17.59 1.51
C PRO A 35 20.89 -18.39 0.65
N ALA A 36 21.92 -18.93 1.28
CA ALA A 36 22.84 -19.86 0.62
C ALA A 36 22.11 -21.11 0.08
N GLY A 37 22.51 -21.59 -1.09
CA GLY A 37 21.92 -22.76 -1.76
C GLY A 37 20.58 -22.49 -2.43
N THR A 38 20.18 -21.21 -2.57
CA THR A 38 18.91 -20.83 -3.24
C THR A 38 18.92 -21.25 -4.72
N ALA A 39 20.02 -21.07 -5.45
CA ALA A 39 20.12 -21.47 -6.86
C ALA A 39 19.87 -22.96 -7.05
N GLU A 40 20.41 -23.81 -6.16
CA GLU A 40 20.23 -25.25 -6.21
C GLU A 40 18.77 -25.65 -5.94
N ARG A 41 18.11 -25.00 -4.97
CA ARG A 41 16.68 -25.21 -4.69
C ARG A 41 15.81 -24.84 -5.89
N VAL A 42 16.06 -23.68 -6.47
CA VAL A 42 15.34 -23.21 -7.66
C VAL A 42 15.56 -24.16 -8.84
N ALA A 43 16.77 -24.69 -9.03
CA ALA A 43 17.04 -25.67 -10.08
C ALA A 43 16.28 -27.00 -9.90
N ARG A 44 15.97 -27.36 -8.64
CA ARG A 44 15.12 -28.53 -8.31
C ARG A 44 13.62 -28.21 -8.35
N GLY A 45 13.22 -26.96 -8.66
CA GLY A 45 11.84 -26.53 -8.64
C GLY A 45 11.27 -26.28 -7.23
N GLU A 46 12.13 -26.13 -6.24
CA GLU A 46 11.75 -25.88 -4.85
C GLU A 46 11.74 -24.37 -4.58
N SER A 47 10.63 -23.85 -4.05
CA SER A 47 10.56 -22.45 -3.59
C SER A 47 11.08 -22.33 -2.16
N ASP A 48 11.81 -21.25 -1.87
CA ASP A 48 12.23 -20.94 -0.51
C ASP A 48 11.09 -20.21 0.22
N PRO A 49 10.58 -20.76 1.34
CA PRO A 49 9.51 -20.11 2.12
C PRO A 49 9.96 -18.79 2.77
N ALA A 50 11.26 -18.54 2.88
CA ALA A 50 11.79 -17.27 3.37
C ALA A 50 11.74 -16.14 2.34
N LEU A 51 11.45 -16.47 1.06
CA LEU A 51 11.38 -15.50 -0.03
C LEU A 51 9.90 -15.31 -0.45
N PRO A 52 9.25 -14.22 -0.04
CA PRO A 52 7.85 -13.96 -0.37
C PRO A 52 7.68 -13.72 -1.89
N SER A 53 6.52 -14.05 -2.41
CA SER A 53 6.17 -13.80 -3.82
C SER A 53 5.82 -12.33 -4.09
N THR A 54 5.43 -11.60 -3.04
CA THR A 54 5.07 -10.18 -3.11
C THR A 54 5.57 -9.46 -1.87
N LEU A 55 6.13 -8.28 -2.06
CA LEU A 55 6.59 -7.37 -1.01
C LEU A 55 5.81 -6.07 -1.09
N VAL A 56 5.36 -5.56 0.06
CA VAL A 56 4.65 -4.27 0.15
C VAL A 56 5.61 -3.21 0.69
N PHE A 57 5.68 -2.08 -0.01
CA PHE A 57 6.54 -0.95 0.28
C PHE A 57 5.72 0.33 0.41
N VAL A 58 6.33 1.33 1.03
CA VAL A 58 5.84 2.71 1.04
C VAL A 58 6.76 3.56 0.15
N VAL A 59 6.19 4.51 -0.57
CA VAL A 59 6.95 5.45 -1.40
C VAL A 59 8.06 6.10 -0.57
N GLY A 60 9.29 6.02 -1.07
CA GLY A 60 10.51 6.46 -0.38
C GLY A 60 11.26 5.34 0.35
N ASP A 61 10.71 4.12 0.41
CA ASP A 61 11.46 2.96 0.91
C ASP A 61 12.67 2.67 0.03
N THR A 62 13.69 2.08 0.66
CA THR A 62 14.86 1.55 -0.04
C THR A 62 14.90 0.04 0.14
N LEU A 63 14.76 -0.69 -0.96
CA LEU A 63 14.99 -2.14 -0.98
C LEU A 63 16.49 -2.41 -1.03
N VAL A 64 16.98 -3.19 -0.07
CA VAL A 64 18.36 -3.74 -0.05
C VAL A 64 18.25 -5.24 -0.20
N VAL A 65 18.87 -5.79 -1.25
CA VAL A 65 18.91 -7.24 -1.47
C VAL A 65 20.32 -7.73 -1.17
N LYS A 66 20.41 -8.63 -0.19
CA LYS A 66 21.67 -9.24 0.25
C LYS A 66 21.77 -10.67 -0.29
N ASN A 67 22.82 -10.96 -1.03
CA ASN A 67 23.05 -12.28 -1.60
C ASN A 67 24.03 -13.08 -0.76
N LEU A 68 23.54 -14.09 -0.03
CA LEU A 68 24.37 -15.04 0.72
C LEU A 68 24.63 -16.33 -0.07
N ASP A 69 24.10 -16.43 -1.30
CA ASP A 69 24.33 -17.60 -2.15
C ASP A 69 25.72 -17.54 -2.82
N SER A 70 26.19 -18.66 -3.30
CA SER A 70 27.48 -18.80 -4.00
C SER A 70 27.47 -18.28 -5.44
N VAL A 71 26.28 -18.04 -6.00
CA VAL A 71 26.08 -17.57 -7.37
C VAL A 71 25.54 -16.16 -7.42
N VAL A 72 25.72 -15.51 -8.56
CA VAL A 72 25.11 -14.21 -8.84
C VAL A 72 23.60 -14.35 -9.01
N HIS A 73 22.85 -13.40 -8.44
CA HIS A 73 21.41 -13.27 -8.62
C HIS A 73 21.03 -11.96 -9.28
N GLN A 74 19.82 -11.93 -9.85
CA GLN A 74 19.24 -10.74 -10.47
C GLN A 74 17.83 -10.52 -9.94
N LEU A 75 17.51 -9.25 -9.69
CA LEU A 75 16.15 -8.79 -9.38
C LEU A 75 15.84 -7.54 -10.20
N GLY A 76 15.04 -7.69 -11.25
CA GLY A 76 14.77 -6.60 -12.19
C GLY A 76 16.07 -5.95 -12.68
N PRO A 77 16.27 -4.65 -12.39
CA PRO A 77 17.48 -3.94 -12.78
C PRO A 77 18.70 -4.23 -11.86
N LEU A 78 18.49 -4.87 -10.69
CA LEU A 78 19.56 -5.13 -9.73
C LEU A 78 20.33 -6.39 -10.10
N PHE A 79 21.64 -6.26 -10.22
CA PHE A 79 22.59 -7.36 -10.36
C PHE A 79 23.34 -7.53 -9.04
N ILE A 80 23.26 -8.72 -8.43
CA ILE A 80 23.67 -8.94 -7.05
C ILE A 80 24.72 -10.07 -7.03
N PRO A 81 26.03 -9.74 -7.04
CA PRO A 81 27.08 -10.74 -6.96
C PRO A 81 27.01 -11.55 -5.67
N SER A 82 27.61 -12.74 -5.68
CA SER A 82 27.73 -13.59 -4.49
C SER A 82 28.42 -12.83 -3.35
N GLY A 83 27.86 -12.96 -2.14
CA GLY A 83 28.38 -12.34 -0.92
C GLY A 83 28.25 -10.82 -0.87
N SER A 84 27.51 -10.21 -1.80
CA SER A 84 27.32 -8.75 -1.86
C SER A 84 25.87 -8.33 -1.66
N SER A 85 25.63 -7.01 -1.66
CA SER A 85 24.30 -6.42 -1.59
C SER A 85 24.11 -5.40 -2.70
N ALA A 86 22.90 -5.29 -3.20
CA ALA A 86 22.47 -4.23 -4.11
C ALA A 86 21.23 -3.54 -3.55
N SER A 87 21.03 -2.27 -3.88
CA SER A 87 19.91 -1.48 -3.38
C SER A 87 19.23 -0.68 -4.48
N MET A 88 17.93 -0.41 -4.28
CA MET A 88 17.15 0.50 -5.12
C MET A 88 16.15 1.27 -4.27
N SER A 89 15.93 2.55 -4.61
CA SER A 89 14.92 3.39 -3.98
C SER A 89 13.62 3.31 -4.74
N LEU A 90 12.51 3.20 -4.01
CA LEU A 90 11.14 3.06 -4.53
C LEU A 90 10.41 4.39 -4.36
N ASN A 91 10.58 5.32 -5.32
CA ASN A 91 10.15 6.71 -5.21
C ASN A 91 8.81 7.00 -5.90
N ALA A 92 8.15 6.00 -6.45
CA ALA A 92 6.87 6.15 -7.14
C ALA A 92 5.88 5.09 -6.67
N GLU A 93 4.62 5.49 -6.51
CA GLU A 93 3.51 4.56 -6.27
C GLU A 93 3.26 3.76 -7.54
N GLN A 94 3.58 2.48 -7.49
CA GLN A 94 3.48 1.58 -8.63
C GLN A 94 3.60 0.12 -8.21
N ASP A 95 2.89 -0.75 -8.92
CA ASP A 95 3.06 -2.20 -8.84
C ASP A 95 4.12 -2.63 -9.84
N TYR A 96 5.21 -3.20 -9.33
CA TYR A 96 6.26 -3.76 -10.17
C TYR A 96 6.18 -5.29 -10.15
N ALA A 97 6.37 -5.90 -11.32
CA ALA A 97 6.62 -7.32 -11.44
C ALA A 97 8.06 -7.50 -11.98
N PHE A 98 9.01 -7.72 -11.08
CA PHE A 98 10.39 -7.88 -11.47
C PHE A 98 10.74 -9.34 -11.74
N ALA A 99 11.43 -9.57 -12.86
CA ALA A 99 12.07 -10.85 -13.09
C ALA A 99 13.13 -11.10 -12.03
N CYS A 100 13.15 -12.30 -11.45
CA CYS A 100 14.13 -12.70 -10.46
C CYS A 100 14.68 -14.11 -10.70
N SER A 101 15.97 -14.32 -10.42
CA SER A 101 16.65 -15.58 -10.61
C SER A 101 16.57 -16.52 -9.42
N PHE A 102 16.11 -16.04 -8.27
CA PHE A 102 16.09 -16.76 -7.00
C PHE A 102 14.70 -17.27 -6.58
N GLN A 103 13.73 -17.23 -7.51
CA GLN A 103 12.41 -17.84 -7.31
C GLN A 103 12.03 -18.77 -8.46
N THR A 104 11.29 -19.82 -8.14
CA THR A 104 10.77 -20.77 -9.14
C THR A 104 9.78 -20.14 -10.09
N SER A 105 8.97 -19.17 -9.62
CA SER A 105 8.04 -18.39 -10.44
C SER A 105 8.75 -17.47 -11.43
N LYS A 106 10.06 -17.22 -11.26
CA LYS A 106 10.88 -16.26 -12.02
C LYS A 106 10.45 -14.80 -11.88
N PHE A 107 9.48 -14.49 -11.03
CA PHE A 107 8.97 -13.15 -10.79
C PHE A 107 8.71 -12.92 -9.31
N ILE A 108 8.86 -11.65 -8.89
CA ILE A 108 8.47 -11.15 -7.59
C ILE A 108 7.68 -9.85 -7.77
N GLY A 109 6.58 -9.72 -7.04
CA GLY A 109 5.79 -8.49 -7.00
C GLY A 109 6.36 -7.51 -5.96
N LEU A 110 6.47 -6.23 -6.33
CA LEU A 110 6.73 -5.14 -5.40
C LEU A 110 5.55 -4.17 -5.51
N ASP A 111 4.73 -4.12 -4.48
CA ASP A 111 3.57 -3.23 -4.38
C ASP A 111 3.99 -1.99 -3.58
N VAL A 112 4.20 -0.87 -4.27
CA VAL A 112 4.67 0.39 -3.67
C VAL A 112 3.50 1.36 -3.55
N LYS A 113 3.13 1.68 -2.32
CA LYS A 113 1.96 2.51 -1.99
C LYS A 113 2.36 3.86 -1.39
N SER A 114 1.55 4.87 -1.67
CA SER A 114 1.71 6.17 -1.02
C SER A 114 1.38 6.09 0.47
N PRO A 115 2.16 6.76 1.35
CA PRO A 115 1.87 6.78 2.77
C PRO A 115 0.55 7.51 3.04
N LEU A 116 -0.31 6.89 3.84
CA LEU A 116 -1.55 7.50 4.30
C LEU A 116 -1.24 8.60 5.32
N THR A 117 -1.39 9.85 4.90
CA THR A 117 -1.16 11.03 5.74
C THR A 117 -2.46 11.51 6.40
N ILE A 118 -2.34 12.38 7.42
CA ILE A 118 -3.51 13.05 8.01
C ILE A 118 -4.25 13.87 6.93
N GLY A 119 -3.51 14.47 5.98
CA GLY A 119 -4.10 15.22 4.87
C GLY A 119 -5.01 14.37 3.99
N THR A 120 -4.60 13.17 3.61
CA THR A 120 -5.41 12.24 2.81
C THR A 120 -6.67 11.79 3.57
N ARG A 121 -6.57 11.60 4.89
CA ARG A 121 -7.73 11.26 5.74
C ARG A 121 -8.74 12.40 5.81
N VAL A 122 -8.28 13.65 6.03
CA VAL A 122 -9.15 14.83 6.06
C VAL A 122 -9.82 15.04 4.71
N LEU A 123 -9.08 14.89 3.61
CA LEU A 123 -9.61 15.02 2.27
C LEU A 123 -10.70 13.97 2.00
N GLY A 124 -10.48 12.70 2.37
CA GLY A 124 -11.48 11.63 2.24
C GLY A 124 -12.78 11.92 3.01
N VAL A 125 -12.67 12.48 4.23
CA VAL A 125 -13.85 12.93 5.01
C VAL A 125 -14.61 14.04 4.28
N LEU A 126 -13.90 15.00 3.70
CA LEU A 126 -14.52 16.12 2.96
C LEU A 126 -15.17 15.65 1.66
N GLU A 127 -14.49 14.82 0.88
CA GLU A 127 -14.99 14.29 -0.39
C GLU A 127 -16.24 13.41 -0.21
N ALA A 128 -16.31 12.61 0.84
CA ALA A 128 -17.50 11.80 1.14
C ALA A 128 -18.57 12.59 1.91
N GLY A 129 -18.17 13.39 2.89
CA GLY A 129 -19.08 14.08 3.81
C GLY A 129 -19.82 15.26 3.21
N LEU A 130 -19.19 16.06 2.33
CA LEU A 130 -19.82 17.22 1.73
C LEU A 130 -20.97 16.85 0.78
N PRO A 131 -20.80 15.97 -0.22
CA PRO A 131 -21.89 15.58 -1.11
C PRO A 131 -23.03 14.90 -0.34
N MET A 132 -22.74 14.02 0.59
CA MET A 132 -23.75 13.35 1.39
C MET A 132 -24.49 14.34 2.31
N GLY A 133 -23.77 15.29 2.90
CA GLY A 133 -24.38 16.37 3.70
C GLY A 133 -25.31 17.26 2.87
N MET A 134 -24.96 17.58 1.63
CA MET A 134 -25.83 18.30 0.69
C MET A 134 -27.10 17.51 0.35
N LEU A 135 -26.96 16.22 0.03
CA LEU A 135 -28.10 15.35 -0.28
C LEU A 135 -29.09 15.26 0.90
N ILE A 136 -28.57 15.07 2.12
CA ILE A 136 -29.40 15.03 3.33
C ILE A 136 -30.09 16.38 3.56
N ALA A 137 -29.38 17.50 3.35
CA ALA A 137 -29.97 18.83 3.50
C ALA A 137 -31.09 19.09 2.49
N LEU A 138 -30.87 18.74 1.22
CA LEU A 138 -31.90 18.85 0.17
C LEU A 138 -33.12 17.97 0.50
N TYR A 139 -32.89 16.72 0.84
CA TYR A 139 -33.94 15.79 1.24
C TYR A 139 -34.74 16.32 2.43
N SER A 140 -34.10 16.90 3.42
CA SER A 140 -34.75 17.47 4.60
C SER A 140 -35.68 18.64 4.27
N ILE A 141 -35.31 19.48 3.27
CA ILE A 141 -36.16 20.59 2.81
C ILE A 141 -37.46 20.05 2.18
N PHE A 142 -37.38 18.97 1.41
CA PHE A 142 -38.55 18.37 0.77
C PHE A 142 -39.38 17.48 1.70
N ALA A 143 -38.76 16.80 2.64
CA ALA A 143 -39.42 15.83 3.51
C ALA A 143 -40.00 16.43 4.79
N MET A 144 -39.47 17.56 5.27
CA MET A 144 -39.99 18.21 6.48
C MET A 144 -40.97 19.33 6.12
N PRO A 145 -42.26 19.23 6.51
CA PRO A 145 -43.22 20.31 6.29
C PRO A 145 -42.76 21.57 7.05
N LEU A 146 -42.62 22.69 6.32
CA LEU A 146 -42.32 23.97 6.93
C LEU A 146 -43.45 24.32 7.92
N LYS A 147 -43.11 24.37 9.21
CA LYS A 147 -44.06 24.76 10.26
C LYS A 147 -44.56 26.17 9.99
N LYS A 148 -45.82 26.33 9.57
CA LYS A 148 -46.48 27.63 9.40
C LYS A 148 -46.40 28.36 10.74
N LYS A 149 -45.66 29.47 10.80
CA LYS A 149 -45.63 30.36 11.96
C LYS A 149 -46.96 31.07 11.97
N ASN A 150 -47.88 30.68 12.86
CA ASN A 150 -49.09 31.44 13.09
C ASN A 150 -48.67 32.79 13.68
N LEU A 151 -48.73 33.84 12.86
CA LEU A 151 -48.67 35.23 13.30
C LEU A 151 -50.06 35.55 13.88
N VAL A 152 -50.12 35.67 15.21
CA VAL A 152 -51.24 36.30 15.94
C VAL A 152 -50.87 37.72 16.19
#